data_0a29c6707be1a28fabe7890130e871d6
#
_entry.id   0a29c6707be1a28fabe7890130e871d6
#
_cell.length_a   1.000
_cell.length_b   1.000
_cell.length_c   1.000
_cell.angle_alpha   90.00
_cell.angle_beta   90.00
_cell.angle_gamma   90.00
#
_symmetry.space_group_name_H-M   'P 1'
#
loop_
_entity.id
_entity.type
_entity.pdbx_description
1 polymer ?
#
loop_
_entity_poly.entity_id
_entity_poly.type
_entity_poly.pdbx_seq_one_letter_code
_entity_poly.pdbx_strand_id
1 'polypeptide(L)'
;GDGAAAFMVEPTTEDVGIMDALLRTDGKGLPFLHMKAGGSVCPPSYFTVDNHMHYIYQEGRTVFKYAVSNMSDSCAAIAERNNLNKDSIDWVVPHQANMRIIDAVAHRLELPIEKVLVNIDRYGNTSAGTLPLCIWDFEDKLKKGDNLIFTAFGAGFTWGAVYVKWGYDGKKE
;
A
#
# COMPACT_ATOMS: atom_id res chain seq x y z
N GLY A 1 6.03 12.96 0.21
CA GLY A 1 5.29 13.88 1.06
C GLY A 1 5.33 13.45 2.52
N ASP A 2 5.05 14.37 3.41
CA ASP A 2 4.90 14.09 4.83
C ASP A 2 3.45 13.72 5.12
N GLY A 3 3.23 12.68 5.93
CA GLY A 3 1.89 12.24 6.29
C GLY A 3 1.93 11.31 7.50
N ALA A 4 0.91 11.42 8.33
CA ALA A 4 0.69 10.54 9.47
C ALA A 4 -0.80 10.26 9.62
N ALA A 5 -1.12 9.07 10.10
CA ALA A 5 -2.48 8.69 10.41
C ALA A 5 -2.52 7.63 11.51
N ALA A 6 -3.70 7.41 12.07
CA ALA A 6 -3.94 6.38 13.05
C ALA A 6 -5.31 5.71 12.78
N PHE A 7 -5.36 4.40 13.03
CA PHE A 7 -6.61 3.65 13.06
C PHE A 7 -6.92 3.21 14.48
N MET A 8 -8.18 3.33 14.89
CA MET A 8 -8.68 2.63 16.05
C MET A 8 -9.16 1.24 15.60
N VAL A 9 -8.62 0.21 16.23
CA VAL A 9 -9.00 -1.19 15.95
C VAL A 9 -9.68 -1.76 17.18
N GLU A 10 -10.90 -2.25 17.03
CA GLU A 10 -11.73 -2.81 18.09
C GLU A 10 -12.19 -4.22 17.74
N PRO A 11 -12.39 -5.11 18.72
CA PRO A 11 -13.01 -6.40 18.45
C PRO A 11 -14.47 -6.22 18.06
N THR A 12 -14.94 -7.04 17.13
CA THR A 12 -16.36 -7.06 16.70
C THR A 12 -16.87 -8.49 16.61
N THR A 13 -18.17 -8.64 16.80
CA THR A 13 -18.90 -9.89 16.54
C THR A 13 -19.63 -9.86 15.19
N GLU A 14 -19.59 -8.73 14.51
CA GLU A 14 -20.16 -8.59 13.18
C GLU A 14 -19.22 -9.18 12.11
N ASP A 15 -19.79 -9.56 10.97
CA ASP A 15 -19.02 -10.05 9.81
C ASP A 15 -18.42 -8.86 9.01
N VAL A 16 -17.59 -8.07 9.69
CA VAL A 16 -16.85 -6.91 9.13
C VAL A 16 -15.47 -6.77 9.78
N GLY A 17 -14.62 -5.94 9.21
CA GLY A 17 -13.27 -5.68 9.71
C GLY A 17 -12.19 -6.37 8.90
N ILE A 18 -11.04 -6.65 9.50
CA ILE A 18 -9.92 -7.33 8.85
C ILE A 18 -10.25 -8.81 8.72
N MET A 19 -10.54 -9.26 7.48
CA MET A 19 -10.96 -10.61 7.18
C MET A 19 -9.77 -11.53 6.92
N ASP A 20 -8.75 -11.03 6.21
CA ASP A 20 -7.57 -11.82 5.83
C ASP A 20 -6.37 -10.91 5.55
N ALA A 21 -5.16 -11.44 5.72
CA ALA A 21 -3.92 -10.76 5.42
C ALA A 21 -2.88 -11.69 4.78
N LEU A 22 -2.18 -11.16 3.79
CA LEU A 22 -1.07 -11.84 3.12
C LEU A 22 0.14 -10.90 3.14
N LEU A 23 1.14 -11.24 3.94
CA LEU A 23 2.36 -10.44 4.10
C LEU A 23 3.57 -11.26 3.63
N ARG A 24 4.49 -10.61 2.92
CA ARG A 24 5.67 -11.22 2.32
C ARG A 24 6.90 -10.33 2.47
N THR A 25 8.06 -10.97 2.47
CA THR A 25 9.37 -10.30 2.56
C THR A 25 10.38 -11.05 1.70
N ASP A 26 11.23 -10.31 1.00
CA ASP A 26 12.43 -10.82 0.33
C ASP A 26 13.61 -9.89 0.56
N GLY A 27 14.56 -10.30 1.40
CA GLY A 27 15.76 -9.55 1.74
C GLY A 27 16.71 -9.29 0.56
N LYS A 28 16.55 -10.01 -0.57
CA LYS A 28 17.29 -9.74 -1.80
C LYS A 28 16.97 -8.37 -2.40
N GLY A 29 15.88 -7.74 -1.97
CA GLY A 29 15.49 -6.40 -2.38
C GLY A 29 16.33 -5.27 -1.77
N LEU A 30 17.07 -5.53 -0.70
CA LEU A 30 17.85 -4.52 0.03
C LEU A 30 18.74 -3.63 -0.86
N PRO A 31 19.48 -4.14 -1.86
CA PRO A 31 20.34 -3.29 -2.69
C PRO A 31 19.58 -2.28 -3.56
N PHE A 32 18.28 -2.48 -3.78
CA PHE A 32 17.50 -1.70 -4.74
C PHE A 32 16.66 -0.57 -4.10
N LEU A 33 16.41 -0.65 -2.79
CA LEU A 33 15.65 0.37 -2.06
C LEU A 33 16.09 0.42 -0.59
N HIS A 34 16.92 1.40 -0.24
CA HIS A 34 17.48 1.52 1.10
C HIS A 34 18.04 2.93 1.38
N MET A 35 18.40 3.17 2.62
CA MET A 35 19.22 4.31 3.03
C MET A 35 20.59 3.79 3.45
N LYS A 36 21.67 4.34 2.87
CA LYS A 36 23.04 3.81 3.01
C LYS A 36 23.66 4.05 4.39
N ALA A 37 23.33 5.18 5.01
CA ALA A 37 23.88 5.59 6.30
C ALA A 37 22.79 6.06 7.27
N GLY A 38 23.12 6.15 8.55
CA GLY A 38 22.21 6.57 9.62
C GLY A 38 21.88 5.46 10.62
N GLY A 39 22.29 4.22 10.33
CA GLY A 39 22.15 3.10 11.25
C GLY A 39 23.49 2.66 11.85
N SER A 40 23.47 1.60 12.68
CA SER A 40 24.64 1.08 13.38
C SER A 40 25.75 0.54 12.48
N VAL A 41 25.40 0.06 11.28
CA VAL A 41 26.38 -0.45 10.28
C VAL A 41 27.17 0.70 9.66
N CYS A 42 26.55 1.84 9.44
CA CYS A 42 27.17 3.04 8.89
C CYS A 42 26.62 4.26 9.63
N PRO A 43 27.21 4.61 10.80
CA PRO A 43 26.74 5.74 11.61
C PRO A 43 26.91 7.08 10.90
N PRO A 44 26.13 8.11 11.29
CA PRO A 44 26.31 9.47 10.80
C PRO A 44 27.72 10.00 11.05
N SER A 45 28.29 10.66 10.03
CA SER A 45 29.61 11.34 10.10
C SER A 45 29.63 12.46 9.07
N TYR A 46 30.62 13.38 9.14
CA TYR A 46 30.81 14.38 8.10
C TYR A 46 30.95 13.73 6.72
N PHE A 47 31.69 12.63 6.61
CA PHE A 47 31.83 11.88 5.36
C PHE A 47 30.46 11.41 4.81
N THR A 48 29.61 10.82 5.67
CA THR A 48 28.32 10.30 5.21
C THR A 48 27.33 11.40 4.82
N VAL A 49 27.40 12.56 5.50
CA VAL A 49 26.60 13.74 5.17
C VAL A 49 27.04 14.36 3.87
N ASP A 50 28.34 14.62 3.71
CA ASP A 50 28.92 15.23 2.49
C ASP A 50 28.69 14.37 1.24
N ASN A 51 28.64 13.05 1.41
CA ASN A 51 28.37 12.10 0.32
C ASN A 51 26.89 11.74 0.16
N HIS A 52 25.98 12.46 0.80
CA HIS A 52 24.53 12.29 0.67
C HIS A 52 24.01 10.87 0.98
N MET A 53 24.72 10.13 1.85
CA MET A 53 24.41 8.74 2.16
C MET A 53 23.15 8.56 3.02
N HIS A 54 22.59 9.66 3.54
CA HIS A 54 21.33 9.69 4.30
C HIS A 54 20.09 9.89 3.41
N TYR A 55 20.27 9.95 2.09
CA TYR A 55 19.15 10.01 1.16
C TYR A 55 18.70 8.60 0.80
N ILE A 56 17.39 8.46 0.56
CA ILE A 56 16.83 7.19 0.09
C ILE A 56 17.40 6.90 -1.30
N TYR A 57 18.05 5.76 -1.43
CA TYR A 57 18.49 5.22 -2.71
C TYR A 57 17.38 4.30 -3.28
N GLN A 58 17.06 4.49 -4.54
CA GLN A 58 16.08 3.68 -5.26
C GLN A 58 16.57 3.37 -6.68
N GLU A 59 16.64 2.08 -7.01
CA GLU A 59 16.81 1.60 -8.38
C GLU A 59 15.41 1.43 -9.01
N GLY A 60 14.94 2.53 -9.65
CA GLY A 60 13.53 2.72 -10.02
C GLY A 60 12.96 1.62 -10.92
N ARG A 61 13.74 1.09 -11.89
CA ARG A 61 13.28 0.05 -12.81
C ARG A 61 12.97 -1.26 -12.09
N THR A 62 13.90 -1.70 -11.24
CA THR A 62 13.75 -2.95 -10.46
C THR A 62 12.62 -2.81 -9.45
N VAL A 63 12.60 -1.71 -8.67
CA VAL A 63 11.55 -1.43 -7.70
C VAL A 63 10.17 -1.42 -8.37
N PHE A 64 10.02 -0.75 -9.52
CA PHE A 64 8.77 -0.73 -10.28
C PHE A 64 8.30 -2.14 -10.67
N LYS A 65 9.20 -2.95 -11.24
CA LYS A 65 8.88 -4.31 -11.66
C LYS A 65 8.39 -5.17 -10.50
N TYR A 66 9.13 -5.15 -9.39
CA TYR A 66 8.76 -5.92 -8.19
C TYR A 66 7.48 -5.41 -7.54
N ALA A 67 7.28 -4.09 -7.46
CA ALA A 67 6.07 -3.50 -6.90
C ALA A 67 4.82 -3.93 -7.69
N VAL A 68 4.83 -3.78 -9.01
CA VAL A 68 3.69 -4.17 -9.86
C VAL A 68 3.38 -5.65 -9.73
N SER A 69 4.39 -6.54 -9.88
CA SER A 69 4.15 -7.98 -9.78
C SER A 69 3.65 -8.37 -8.40
N ASN A 70 4.37 -7.99 -7.35
CA ASN A 70 4.10 -8.48 -6.00
C ASN A 70 2.80 -7.90 -5.40
N MET A 71 2.47 -6.64 -5.66
CA MET A 71 1.20 -6.07 -5.24
C MET A 71 0.02 -6.75 -5.94
N SER A 72 0.10 -6.91 -7.26
CA SER A 72 -0.96 -7.55 -8.03
C SER A 72 -1.14 -9.03 -7.67
N ASP A 73 -0.04 -9.78 -7.54
CA ASP A 73 -0.08 -11.20 -7.18
C ASP A 73 -0.65 -11.39 -5.76
N SER A 74 -0.34 -10.48 -4.84
CA SER A 74 -0.90 -10.51 -3.47
C SER A 74 -2.39 -10.19 -3.45
N CYS A 75 -2.84 -9.21 -4.25
CA CYS A 75 -4.26 -8.91 -4.39
C CYS A 75 -5.03 -10.08 -5.00
N ALA A 76 -4.51 -10.69 -6.07
CA ALA A 76 -5.14 -11.85 -6.69
C ALA A 76 -5.22 -13.04 -5.71
N ALA A 77 -4.13 -13.33 -5.01
CA ALA A 77 -4.08 -14.43 -4.06
C ALA A 77 -5.05 -14.24 -2.86
N ILE A 78 -5.16 -13.01 -2.32
CA ILE A 78 -6.07 -12.75 -1.21
C ILE A 78 -7.53 -12.77 -1.67
N ALA A 79 -7.81 -12.30 -2.88
CA ALA A 79 -9.13 -12.37 -3.48
C ALA A 79 -9.56 -13.85 -3.70
N GLU A 80 -8.69 -14.68 -4.28
CA GLU A 80 -8.96 -16.10 -4.49
C GLU A 80 -9.21 -16.84 -3.17
N ARG A 81 -8.38 -16.61 -2.15
CA ARG A 81 -8.51 -17.23 -0.82
C ARG A 81 -9.86 -16.92 -0.15
N ASN A 82 -10.43 -15.75 -0.45
CA ASN A 82 -11.66 -15.26 0.16
C ASN A 82 -12.86 -15.36 -0.80
N ASN A 83 -12.73 -16.09 -1.91
CA ASN A 83 -13.77 -16.26 -2.94
C ASN A 83 -14.29 -14.93 -3.49
N LEU A 84 -13.45 -13.91 -3.53
CA LEU A 84 -13.75 -12.63 -4.16
C LEU A 84 -13.40 -12.69 -5.65
N ASN A 85 -14.29 -12.15 -6.46
CA ASN A 85 -14.06 -11.93 -7.87
C ASN A 85 -14.09 -10.42 -8.18
N LYS A 86 -13.80 -10.02 -9.40
CA LYS A 86 -13.75 -8.62 -9.82
C LYS A 86 -15.06 -7.85 -9.61
N ASP A 87 -16.20 -8.55 -9.61
CA ASP A 87 -17.50 -7.91 -9.41
C ASP A 87 -17.80 -7.70 -7.93
N SER A 88 -17.31 -8.60 -7.06
CA SER A 88 -17.47 -8.52 -5.61
C SER A 88 -16.43 -7.65 -4.90
N ILE A 89 -15.34 -7.27 -5.56
CA ILE A 89 -14.40 -6.27 -5.04
C ILE A 89 -14.98 -4.89 -5.30
N ASP A 90 -15.27 -4.13 -4.25
CA ASP A 90 -15.80 -2.79 -4.35
C ASP A 90 -14.67 -1.77 -4.55
N TRP A 91 -13.59 -1.90 -3.76
CA TRP A 91 -12.48 -0.95 -3.80
C TRP A 91 -11.11 -1.63 -3.66
N VAL A 92 -10.13 -1.11 -4.38
CA VAL A 92 -8.71 -1.37 -4.15
C VAL A 92 -8.04 -0.09 -3.65
N VAL A 93 -7.30 -0.21 -2.56
CA VAL A 93 -6.56 0.88 -1.92
C VAL A 93 -5.06 0.57 -2.00
N PRO A 94 -4.39 0.97 -3.09
CA PRO A 94 -2.97 0.72 -3.25
C PRO A 94 -2.13 1.76 -2.52
N HIS A 95 -0.93 1.40 -2.14
CA HIS A 95 0.11 2.36 -1.76
C HIS A 95 0.29 3.41 -2.87
N GLN A 96 0.20 4.68 -2.49
CA GLN A 96 0.29 5.83 -3.39
C GLN A 96 1.75 6.18 -3.72
N ALA A 97 2.49 5.22 -4.31
CA ALA A 97 3.91 5.39 -4.62
C ALA A 97 4.16 6.12 -5.95
N ASN A 98 3.41 5.72 -6.98
CA ASN A 98 3.56 6.19 -8.35
C ASN A 98 2.33 5.81 -9.15
N MET A 99 1.73 6.75 -9.89
CA MET A 99 0.51 6.51 -10.67
C MET A 99 0.67 5.33 -11.65
N ARG A 100 1.84 5.20 -12.27
CA ARG A 100 2.11 4.07 -13.19
C ARG A 100 2.07 2.70 -12.52
N ILE A 101 2.43 2.62 -11.23
CA ILE A 101 2.30 1.36 -10.46
C ILE A 101 0.82 1.10 -10.19
N ILE A 102 0.07 2.11 -9.78
CA ILE A 102 -1.36 2.02 -9.49
C ILE A 102 -2.12 1.53 -10.73
N ASP A 103 -1.91 2.17 -11.88
CA ASP A 103 -2.51 1.78 -13.16
C ASP A 103 -2.17 0.33 -13.56
N ALA A 104 -0.90 -0.05 -13.39
CA ALA A 104 -0.45 -1.39 -13.73
C ALA A 104 -1.07 -2.46 -12.81
N VAL A 105 -1.26 -2.15 -11.51
CA VAL A 105 -1.96 -3.04 -10.56
C VAL A 105 -3.43 -3.18 -10.96
N ALA A 106 -4.13 -2.07 -11.22
CA ALA A 106 -5.52 -2.08 -11.66
C ALA A 106 -5.72 -2.91 -12.93
N HIS A 107 -4.88 -2.68 -13.94
CA HIS A 107 -4.91 -3.42 -15.21
C HIS A 107 -4.68 -4.92 -15.01
N ARG A 108 -3.71 -5.31 -14.16
CA ARG A 108 -3.40 -6.72 -13.90
C ARG A 108 -4.52 -7.44 -13.13
N LEU A 109 -5.29 -6.70 -12.33
CA LEU A 109 -6.46 -7.22 -11.61
C LEU A 109 -7.73 -7.19 -12.46
N GLU A 110 -7.66 -6.69 -13.71
CA GLU A 110 -8.81 -6.49 -14.60
C GLU A 110 -9.91 -5.63 -13.96
N LEU A 111 -9.52 -4.69 -13.11
CA LEU A 111 -10.43 -3.77 -12.43
C LEU A 111 -10.45 -2.41 -13.15
N PRO A 112 -11.62 -1.78 -13.28
CA PRO A 112 -11.71 -0.41 -13.76
C PRO A 112 -11.07 0.54 -12.75
N ILE A 113 -10.43 1.60 -13.25
CA ILE A 113 -9.69 2.54 -12.39
C ILE A 113 -10.60 3.25 -11.39
N GLU A 114 -11.90 3.34 -11.68
CA GLU A 114 -12.92 3.92 -10.81
C GLU A 114 -13.12 3.13 -9.50
N LYS A 115 -12.73 1.85 -9.47
CA LYS A 115 -12.69 1.01 -8.26
C LYS A 115 -11.37 1.14 -7.49
N VAL A 116 -10.42 1.94 -7.95
CA VAL A 116 -9.13 2.15 -7.29
C VAL A 116 -9.11 3.53 -6.66
N LEU A 117 -8.90 3.59 -5.35
CA LEU A 117 -8.82 4.86 -4.64
C LEU A 117 -7.43 5.49 -4.89
N VAL A 118 -7.41 6.71 -5.40
CA VAL A 118 -6.18 7.41 -5.81
C VAL A 118 -6.19 8.84 -5.29
N ASN A 119 -5.15 9.21 -4.53
CA ASN A 119 -4.94 10.57 -4.03
C ASN A 119 -3.48 11.03 -4.10
N ILE A 120 -2.66 10.33 -4.88
CA ILE A 120 -1.23 10.61 -5.04
C ILE A 120 -0.98 12.02 -5.62
N ASP A 121 -1.88 12.53 -6.44
CA ASP A 121 -1.82 13.87 -7.02
C ASP A 121 -1.90 14.98 -5.95
N ARG A 122 -2.55 14.70 -4.81
CA ARG A 122 -2.72 15.64 -3.70
C ARG A 122 -1.57 15.59 -2.70
N TYR A 123 -1.09 14.39 -2.35
CA TYR A 123 -0.15 14.20 -1.24
C TYR A 123 1.21 13.63 -1.66
N GLY A 124 1.31 13.12 -2.88
CA GLY A 124 2.49 12.35 -3.29
C GLY A 124 2.62 11.05 -2.50
N ASN A 125 3.84 10.53 -2.42
CA ASN A 125 4.15 9.34 -1.62
C ASN A 125 4.37 9.73 -0.15
N THR A 126 3.44 9.38 0.73
CA THR A 126 3.48 9.64 2.18
C THR A 126 3.92 8.41 2.99
N SER A 127 4.66 7.48 2.38
CA SER A 127 5.17 6.25 3.04
C SER A 127 4.05 5.46 3.73
N ALA A 128 4.13 5.23 5.04
CA ALA A 128 3.14 4.47 5.79
C ALA A 128 1.78 5.19 5.94
N GLY A 129 1.75 6.52 5.85
CA GLY A 129 0.52 7.32 5.87
C GLY A 129 -0.36 7.15 4.64
N THR A 130 0.14 6.52 3.59
CA THR A 130 -0.46 6.44 2.26
C THR A 130 -1.87 5.82 2.24
N LEU A 131 -2.04 4.64 2.83
CA LEU A 131 -3.33 3.93 2.84
C LEU A 131 -4.37 4.64 3.73
N PRO A 132 -4.06 5.01 4.98
CA PRO A 132 -5.02 5.70 5.82
C PRO A 132 -5.44 7.08 5.30
N LEU A 133 -4.53 7.85 4.71
CA LEU A 133 -4.87 9.14 4.08
C LEU A 133 -5.77 8.93 2.86
N CYS A 134 -5.56 7.84 2.12
CA CYS A 134 -6.43 7.49 1.00
C CYS A 134 -7.85 7.14 1.49
N ILE A 135 -7.96 6.36 2.56
CA ILE A 135 -9.26 6.07 3.18
C ILE A 135 -9.93 7.34 3.67
N TRP A 136 -9.21 8.21 4.37
CA TRP A 136 -9.75 9.50 4.85
C TRP A 136 -10.36 10.33 3.72
N ASP A 137 -9.67 10.42 2.57
CA ASP A 137 -10.15 11.22 1.44
C ASP A 137 -11.40 10.66 0.76
N PHE A 138 -11.61 9.35 0.85
CA PHE A 138 -12.70 8.66 0.15
C PHE A 138 -13.70 7.98 1.10
N GLU A 139 -13.62 8.26 2.40
CA GLU A 139 -14.48 7.62 3.39
C GLU A 139 -15.98 7.79 3.08
N ASP A 140 -16.36 8.94 2.53
CA ASP A 140 -17.75 9.25 2.15
C ASP A 140 -18.31 8.34 1.02
N LYS A 141 -17.43 7.66 0.28
CA LYS A 141 -17.81 6.70 -0.75
C LYS A 141 -17.99 5.28 -0.22
N LEU A 142 -17.40 4.99 0.95
CA LEU A 142 -17.36 3.64 1.50
C LEU A 142 -18.69 3.32 2.21
N LYS A 143 -19.17 2.10 2.02
CA LYS A 143 -20.42 1.61 2.61
C LYS A 143 -20.16 0.39 3.48
N LYS A 144 -20.97 0.22 4.50
CA LYS A 144 -20.91 -0.99 5.33
C LYS A 144 -21.11 -2.24 4.46
N GLY A 145 -20.17 -3.15 4.56
CA GLY A 145 -20.16 -4.40 3.79
C GLY A 145 -19.33 -4.35 2.52
N ASP A 146 -18.81 -3.18 2.10
CA ASP A 146 -17.90 -3.09 0.95
C ASP A 146 -16.66 -3.96 1.16
N ASN A 147 -16.25 -4.65 0.11
CA ASN A 147 -15.04 -5.47 0.10
C ASN A 147 -13.86 -4.65 -0.42
N LEU A 148 -12.93 -4.31 0.47
CA LEU A 148 -11.74 -3.53 0.18
C LEU A 148 -10.50 -4.42 0.18
N ILE A 149 -9.63 -4.24 -0.82
CA ILE A 149 -8.28 -4.83 -0.83
C ILE A 149 -7.26 -3.72 -0.69
N PHE A 150 -6.57 -3.67 0.44
CA PHE A 150 -5.40 -2.84 0.64
C PHE A 150 -4.17 -3.55 0.11
N THR A 151 -3.27 -2.84 -0.58
CA THR A 151 -2.00 -3.42 -1.02
C THR A 151 -0.87 -2.40 -0.97
N ALA A 152 0.31 -2.86 -0.56
CA ALA A 152 1.49 -2.02 -0.48
C ALA A 152 2.76 -2.80 -0.84
N PHE A 153 3.78 -2.05 -1.22
CA PHE A 153 5.13 -2.52 -1.46
C PHE A 153 6.13 -1.48 -0.90
N GLY A 154 7.20 -1.95 -0.31
CA GLY A 154 8.22 -1.07 0.25
C GLY A 154 9.61 -1.71 0.34
N ALA A 155 10.51 -0.96 0.99
CA ALA A 155 11.87 -1.44 1.24
C ALA A 155 11.87 -2.75 2.03
N GLY A 156 12.88 -3.55 1.75
CA GLY A 156 13.02 -4.88 2.33
C GLY A 156 13.54 -5.87 1.28
N PHE A 157 12.90 -6.29 0.18
CA PHE A 157 11.52 -5.83 -0.08
C PHE A 157 10.49 -6.40 0.89
N THR A 158 9.47 -5.61 1.16
CA THR A 158 8.27 -6.07 1.87
C THR A 158 7.04 -5.70 1.05
N TRP A 159 6.03 -6.57 1.06
CA TRP A 159 4.78 -6.30 0.36
C TRP A 159 3.64 -7.12 0.95
N GLY A 160 2.43 -6.79 0.58
CA GLY A 160 1.28 -7.55 1.00
C GLY A 160 -0.04 -7.02 0.50
N ALA A 161 -1.08 -7.78 0.84
CA ALA A 161 -2.45 -7.38 0.70
C ALA A 161 -3.24 -7.72 1.96
N VAL A 162 -4.24 -6.90 2.27
CA VAL A 162 -5.17 -7.11 3.37
C VAL A 162 -6.58 -6.98 2.81
N TYR A 163 -7.41 -7.98 3.06
CA TYR A 163 -8.84 -7.91 2.78
C TYR A 163 -9.58 -7.37 3.99
N VAL A 164 -10.32 -6.31 3.76
CA VAL A 164 -11.17 -5.68 4.77
C VAL A 164 -12.61 -5.63 4.26
N LYS A 165 -13.54 -6.11 5.06
CA LYS A 165 -14.95 -5.86 4.86
C LYS A 165 -15.35 -4.64 5.68
N TRP A 166 -15.75 -3.56 5.00
CA TRP A 166 -15.91 -2.26 5.63
C TRP A 166 -17.03 -2.27 6.67
N GLY A 167 -16.82 -1.64 7.82
CA GLY A 167 -17.68 -1.80 9.00
C GLY A 167 -18.82 -0.79 9.16
N TYR A 168 -18.84 0.30 8.40
CA TYR A 168 -19.81 1.38 8.56
C TYR A 168 -20.03 2.17 7.26
N ASP A 169 -21.10 2.95 7.22
CA ASP A 169 -21.32 3.88 6.11
C ASP A 169 -20.53 5.16 6.35
N GLY A 170 -19.72 5.55 5.37
CA GLY A 170 -18.94 6.78 5.42
C GLY A 170 -19.86 8.01 5.55
N LYS A 171 -19.47 8.96 6.36
CA LYS A 171 -20.22 10.21 6.56
C LYS A 171 -19.57 11.32 5.76
N LYS A 172 -20.40 12.12 5.06
CA LYS A 172 -19.99 13.45 4.62
C LYS A 172 -20.01 14.38 5.83
N GLU A 173 -18.90 15.06 6.08
CA GLU A 173 -18.92 16.24 6.94
C GLU A 173 -19.59 17.42 6.23
#